data_76428a22b6c4bf4372301428304071a1
#
_entry.id   76428a22b6c4bf4372301428304071a1
#
_cell.length_a   1.000
_cell.length_b   1.000
_cell.length_c   1.000
_cell.angle_alpha   90.00
_cell.angle_beta   90.00
_cell.angle_gamma   90.00
#
_symmetry.space_group_name_H-M   'P 1'
#
loop_
_entity.id
_entity.type
_entity.pdbx_description
1 polymer ?
#
loop_
_entity_poly.entity_id
_entity_poly.type
_entity_poly.pdbx_seq_one_letter_code
_entity_poly.pdbx_strand_id
1 'polypeptide(L)'
;LCGMVERSGQGMNLMFELSVQEAKPLPDFAGTDDFFVSVTLNGLIIDKAMLSVINKISERGGNLLATEDFLTIDALYHERPLTEKMQARLNRLIEMGIVEHIGRKKYVLARSLYAATGKTGVHTRRVGLDRDTNKELLLKHIRQNNEVGTPFKELQQVLPGLNRNQIQDLMKELKKGGKVFCEGRTSAARWFAIN
;
A
#
# COMPACT_ATOMS: atom_id res chain seq x y z
N LEU A 1 6.20 -44.70 -18.28
CA LEU A 1 6.09 -43.54 -17.33
C LEU A 1 4.61 -43.33 -17.09
N CYS A 2 4.13 -43.57 -15.87
CA CYS A 2 2.72 -43.62 -15.52
C CYS A 2 1.97 -42.29 -15.53
N GLY A 3 2.54 -41.19 -16.03
CA GLY A 3 1.84 -39.89 -16.12
C GLY A 3 1.30 -39.28 -14.81
N MET A 4 1.68 -39.87 -13.67
CA MET A 4 1.16 -39.45 -12.34
C MET A 4 1.89 -38.27 -11.71
N VAL A 5 2.98 -37.82 -12.29
CA VAL A 5 3.76 -36.70 -11.76
C VAL A 5 3.94 -35.64 -12.84
N GLU A 6 3.38 -34.47 -12.63
CA GLU A 6 3.59 -33.32 -13.48
C GLU A 6 4.99 -32.72 -13.20
N ARG A 7 5.79 -32.54 -14.26
CA ARG A 7 7.16 -32.04 -14.17
C ARG A 7 7.29 -30.53 -14.41
N SER A 8 6.17 -29.86 -14.75
CA SER A 8 6.19 -28.42 -15.13
C SER A 8 6.06 -27.46 -13.95
N GLY A 9 5.88 -27.94 -12.73
CA GLY A 9 5.69 -27.12 -11.53
C GLY A 9 4.33 -26.41 -11.45
N GLN A 10 3.39 -26.74 -12.32
CA GLN A 10 2.06 -26.11 -12.35
C GLN A 10 1.29 -26.34 -11.07
N GLY A 11 1.41 -27.53 -10.45
CA GLY A 11 0.74 -27.83 -9.18
C GLY A 11 1.16 -26.91 -8.05
N MET A 12 2.45 -26.57 -7.98
CA MET A 12 2.95 -25.61 -6.98
C MET A 12 2.40 -24.21 -7.22
N ASN A 13 2.47 -23.73 -8.45
CA ASN A 13 1.92 -22.43 -8.83
C ASN A 13 0.42 -22.34 -8.49
N LEU A 14 -0.34 -23.38 -8.81
CA LEU A 14 -1.76 -23.46 -8.52
C LEU A 14 -2.06 -23.39 -7.01
N MET A 15 -1.27 -24.04 -6.16
CA MET A 15 -1.43 -23.93 -4.70
C MET A 15 -1.27 -22.48 -4.21
N PHE A 16 -0.27 -21.74 -4.71
CA PHE A 16 -0.08 -20.33 -4.38
C PHE A 16 -1.21 -19.47 -4.92
N GLU A 17 -1.60 -19.64 -6.17
CA GLU A 17 -2.70 -18.90 -6.81
C GLU A 17 -4.01 -19.07 -6.05
N LEU A 18 -4.43 -20.32 -5.80
CA LEU A 18 -5.67 -20.62 -5.10
C LEU A 18 -5.65 -20.11 -3.66
N SER A 19 -4.50 -20.19 -2.97
CA SER A 19 -4.39 -19.63 -1.62
C SER A 19 -4.65 -18.13 -1.61
N VAL A 20 -4.09 -17.38 -2.56
CA VAL A 20 -4.35 -15.94 -2.67
C VAL A 20 -5.78 -15.66 -3.11
N GLN A 21 -6.29 -16.38 -4.13
CA GLN A 21 -7.65 -16.20 -4.65
C GLN A 21 -8.72 -16.43 -3.58
N GLU A 22 -8.50 -17.40 -2.69
CA GLU A 22 -9.41 -17.72 -1.59
C GLU A 22 -9.09 -16.95 -0.30
N ALA A 23 -8.16 -15.98 -0.35
CA ALA A 23 -7.69 -15.20 0.79
C ALA A 23 -7.28 -16.08 2.00
N LYS A 24 -6.61 -17.19 1.70
CA LYS A 24 -6.01 -18.13 2.65
C LYS A 24 -4.52 -17.81 2.81
N PRO A 25 -3.89 -18.28 3.89
CA PRO A 25 -2.44 -18.22 4.02
C PRO A 25 -1.74 -18.89 2.84
N LEU A 26 -0.59 -18.37 2.47
CA LEU A 26 0.24 -19.02 1.47
C LEU A 26 0.70 -20.40 1.96
N PRO A 27 0.95 -21.36 1.05
CA PRO A 27 1.52 -22.65 1.39
C PRO A 27 2.82 -22.49 2.16
N ASP A 28 2.95 -23.22 3.27
CA ASP A 28 4.16 -23.24 4.07
C ASP A 28 4.92 -24.54 3.81
N PHE A 29 6.18 -24.42 3.44
CA PHE A 29 7.11 -25.52 3.16
C PHE A 29 8.14 -25.72 4.29
N ALA A 30 7.91 -25.12 5.46
CA ALA A 30 8.74 -25.38 6.64
C ALA A 30 8.70 -26.87 6.98
N GLY A 31 9.90 -27.44 7.24
CA GLY A 31 10.05 -28.88 7.47
C GLY A 31 10.36 -29.70 6.22
N THR A 32 10.51 -29.06 5.05
CA THR A 32 11.10 -29.71 3.86
C THR A 32 12.60 -29.91 4.09
N ASP A 33 13.10 -31.09 3.78
CA ASP A 33 14.52 -31.45 3.83
C ASP A 33 14.96 -32.10 2.50
N ASP A 34 16.17 -32.65 2.47
CA ASP A 34 16.74 -33.28 1.26
C ASP A 34 16.01 -34.58 0.87
N PHE A 35 15.21 -35.16 1.75
CA PHE A 35 14.53 -36.45 1.56
C PHE A 35 13.02 -36.33 1.45
N PHE A 36 12.43 -35.28 2.07
CA PHE A 36 10.98 -35.09 2.16
C PHE A 36 10.58 -33.68 1.80
N VAL A 37 9.49 -33.58 1.04
CA VAL A 37 8.78 -32.30 0.81
C VAL A 37 7.60 -32.26 1.78
N SER A 38 7.64 -31.32 2.71
CA SER A 38 6.54 -31.02 3.63
C SER A 38 5.79 -29.78 3.14
N VAL A 39 4.47 -29.86 3.00
CA VAL A 39 3.64 -28.72 2.67
C VAL A 39 2.45 -28.63 3.65
N THR A 40 2.28 -27.47 4.25
CA THR A 40 1.12 -27.16 5.10
C THR A 40 0.21 -26.20 4.37
N LEU A 41 -1.04 -26.64 4.12
CA LEU A 41 -2.10 -25.81 3.53
C LEU A 41 -3.13 -25.47 4.61
N ASN A 42 -3.36 -24.19 4.85
CA ASN A 42 -4.38 -23.76 5.78
C ASN A 42 -5.72 -23.53 5.03
N GLY A 43 -6.77 -24.23 5.46
CA GLY A 43 -8.09 -24.14 4.83
C GLY A 43 -8.94 -22.95 5.28
N LEU A 44 -8.54 -22.19 6.31
CA LEU A 44 -9.33 -21.11 6.86
C LEU A 44 -9.12 -19.81 6.08
N ILE A 45 -10.22 -19.14 5.74
CA ILE A 45 -10.18 -17.76 5.22
C ILE A 45 -9.83 -16.83 6.37
N ILE A 46 -8.64 -16.25 6.34
CA ILE A 46 -8.18 -15.34 7.40
C ILE A 46 -8.65 -13.90 7.16
N ASP A 47 -8.67 -13.44 5.93
CA ASP A 47 -9.01 -12.06 5.60
C ASP A 47 -10.16 -11.96 4.58
N LYS A 48 -11.38 -11.78 5.10
CA LYS A 48 -12.57 -11.56 4.26
C LYS A 48 -12.47 -10.29 3.40
N ALA A 49 -11.69 -9.29 3.85
CA ALA A 49 -11.51 -8.08 3.08
C ALA A 49 -10.59 -8.33 1.88
N MET A 50 -9.54 -9.15 2.03
CA MET A 50 -8.73 -9.61 0.91
C MET A 50 -9.54 -10.38 -0.12
N LEU A 51 -10.45 -11.27 0.32
CA LEU A 51 -11.36 -11.97 -0.59
C LEU A 51 -12.21 -11.00 -1.43
N SER A 52 -12.71 -9.91 -0.82
CA SER A 52 -13.45 -8.88 -1.57
C SER A 52 -12.58 -8.14 -2.59
N VAL A 53 -11.29 -7.92 -2.28
CA VAL A 53 -10.32 -7.35 -3.25
C VAL A 53 -10.12 -8.30 -4.42
N ILE A 54 -9.88 -9.57 -4.17
CA ILE A 54 -9.64 -10.58 -5.21
C ILE A 54 -10.87 -10.75 -6.11
N ASN A 55 -12.08 -10.83 -5.53
CA ASN A 55 -13.31 -10.90 -6.31
C ASN A 55 -13.46 -9.70 -7.25
N LYS A 56 -13.15 -8.48 -6.77
CA LYS A 56 -13.19 -7.28 -7.60
C LYS A 56 -12.15 -7.27 -8.72
N ILE A 57 -10.99 -7.86 -8.49
CA ILE A 57 -9.95 -8.04 -9.51
C ILE A 57 -10.43 -9.06 -10.56
N SER A 58 -11.03 -10.16 -10.13
CA SER A 58 -11.56 -11.20 -11.01
C SER A 58 -12.66 -10.66 -11.94
N GLU A 59 -13.55 -9.79 -11.43
CA GLU A 59 -14.56 -9.09 -12.23
C GLU A 59 -13.95 -8.19 -13.33
N ARG A 60 -12.71 -7.71 -13.15
CA ARG A 60 -11.99 -6.85 -14.11
C ARG A 60 -11.12 -7.60 -15.11
N GLY A 61 -11.25 -8.92 -15.21
CA GLY A 61 -10.46 -9.75 -16.12
C GLY A 61 -9.30 -10.47 -15.42
N GLY A 62 -9.46 -10.84 -14.17
CA GLY A 62 -8.48 -11.56 -13.36
C GLY A 62 -8.02 -12.90 -13.93
N ASN A 63 -8.74 -13.46 -14.90
CA ASN A 63 -8.35 -14.69 -15.64
C ASN A 63 -7.04 -14.52 -16.45
N LEU A 64 -6.53 -13.30 -16.58
CA LEU A 64 -5.27 -12.99 -17.28
C LEU A 64 -4.08 -12.86 -16.31
N LEU A 65 -4.29 -13.04 -15.00
CA LEU A 65 -3.23 -12.93 -14.00
C LEU A 65 -2.42 -14.22 -13.90
N ALA A 66 -1.10 -14.06 -13.79
CA ALA A 66 -0.18 -15.15 -13.52
C ALA A 66 0.06 -15.29 -12.01
N THR A 67 0.68 -16.38 -11.57
CA THR A 67 1.04 -16.66 -10.18
C THR A 67 1.77 -15.48 -9.53
N GLU A 68 2.77 -14.91 -10.22
CA GLU A 68 3.54 -13.77 -9.71
C GLU A 68 2.69 -12.50 -9.55
N ASP A 69 1.64 -12.32 -10.35
CA ASP A 69 0.71 -11.19 -10.21
C ASP A 69 -0.09 -11.34 -8.90
N PHE A 70 -0.63 -12.55 -8.62
CA PHE A 70 -1.34 -12.83 -7.36
C PHE A 70 -0.44 -12.66 -6.14
N LEU A 71 0.79 -13.16 -6.19
CA LEU A 71 1.78 -12.99 -5.12
C LEU A 71 2.15 -11.52 -4.91
N THR A 72 2.23 -10.73 -5.99
CA THR A 72 2.50 -9.28 -5.91
C THR A 72 1.33 -8.54 -5.25
N ILE A 73 0.10 -8.87 -5.63
CA ILE A 73 -1.12 -8.29 -5.05
C ILE A 73 -1.19 -8.61 -3.56
N ASP A 74 -0.95 -9.86 -3.18
CA ASP A 74 -0.96 -10.30 -1.79
C ASP A 74 0.15 -9.64 -0.96
N ALA A 75 1.37 -9.51 -1.51
CA ALA A 75 2.47 -8.80 -0.86
C ALA A 75 2.16 -7.32 -0.65
N LEU A 76 1.58 -6.63 -1.65
CA LEU A 76 1.16 -5.23 -1.54
C LEU A 76 0.01 -5.05 -0.52
N TYR A 77 -0.93 -5.97 -0.49
CA TYR A 77 -2.04 -5.92 0.46
C TYR A 77 -1.56 -6.05 1.91
N HIS A 78 -0.65 -6.97 2.17
CA HIS A 78 -0.08 -7.24 3.51
C HIS A 78 1.18 -6.42 3.83
N GLU A 79 1.56 -5.44 2.98
CA GLU A 79 2.75 -4.58 3.16
C GLU A 79 4.07 -5.35 3.26
N ARG A 80 4.16 -6.49 2.59
CA ARG A 80 5.39 -7.29 2.54
C ARG A 80 6.36 -6.76 1.47
N PRO A 81 7.67 -6.91 1.66
CA PRO A 81 8.65 -6.51 0.66
C PRO A 81 8.46 -7.28 -0.65
N LEU A 82 8.64 -6.59 -1.78
CA LEU A 82 8.52 -7.17 -3.11
C LEU A 82 9.85 -7.77 -3.55
N THR A 83 9.82 -9.00 -4.04
CA THR A 83 10.96 -9.63 -4.71
C THR A 83 11.19 -9.01 -6.11
N GLU A 84 12.34 -9.28 -6.73
CA GLU A 84 12.63 -8.80 -8.09
C GLU A 84 11.58 -9.28 -9.11
N LYS A 85 11.14 -10.54 -9.02
CA LYS A 85 10.07 -11.09 -9.88
C LYS A 85 8.76 -10.34 -9.72
N MET A 86 8.38 -10.01 -8.48
CA MET A 86 7.17 -9.23 -8.19
C MET A 86 7.31 -7.79 -8.69
N GLN A 87 8.50 -7.17 -8.57
CA GLN A 87 8.73 -5.81 -9.08
C GLN A 87 8.59 -5.75 -10.61
N ALA A 88 9.01 -6.78 -11.32
CA ALA A 88 8.85 -6.88 -12.77
C ALA A 88 7.36 -6.91 -13.22
N ARG A 89 6.44 -7.30 -12.32
CA ARG A 89 4.99 -7.35 -12.60
C ARG A 89 4.28 -6.02 -12.39
N LEU A 90 4.89 -5.07 -11.68
CA LEU A 90 4.24 -3.81 -11.25
C LEU A 90 3.70 -2.99 -12.43
N ASN A 91 4.46 -2.82 -13.51
CA ASN A 91 4.02 -2.02 -14.65
C ASN A 91 2.72 -2.58 -15.26
N ARG A 92 2.66 -3.90 -15.47
CA ARG A 92 1.45 -4.57 -15.95
C ARG A 92 0.27 -4.37 -15.02
N LEU A 93 0.48 -4.53 -13.71
CA LEU A 93 -0.58 -4.36 -12.72
C LEU A 93 -1.06 -2.90 -12.62
N ILE A 94 -0.18 -1.93 -12.91
CA ILE A 94 -0.54 -0.51 -13.03
C ILE A 94 -1.42 -0.29 -14.26
N GLU A 95 -1.02 -0.83 -15.43
CA GLU A 95 -1.80 -0.74 -16.67
C GLU A 95 -3.20 -1.36 -16.51
N MET A 96 -3.31 -2.45 -15.74
CA MET A 96 -4.59 -3.08 -15.41
C MET A 96 -5.40 -2.29 -14.36
N GLY A 97 -4.87 -1.21 -13.79
CA GLY A 97 -5.53 -0.41 -12.76
C GLY A 97 -5.70 -1.15 -11.41
N ILE A 98 -4.87 -2.16 -11.15
CA ILE A 98 -4.84 -2.94 -9.90
C ILE A 98 -3.89 -2.29 -8.89
N VAL A 99 -2.79 -1.72 -9.37
CA VAL A 99 -1.75 -1.09 -8.56
C VAL A 99 -1.62 0.39 -8.91
N GLU A 100 -1.36 1.23 -7.93
CA GLU A 100 -1.04 2.66 -8.07
C GLU A 100 0.38 2.92 -7.59
N HIS A 101 1.11 3.75 -8.34
CA HIS A 101 2.43 4.24 -7.99
C HIS A 101 2.30 5.58 -7.24
N ILE A 102 2.71 5.64 -5.97
CA ILE A 102 2.47 6.79 -5.09
C ILE A 102 3.75 7.54 -4.66
N GLY A 103 4.85 7.31 -5.34
CA GLY A 103 6.11 7.98 -5.06
C GLY A 103 7.32 7.10 -5.30
N ARG A 104 8.53 7.58 -4.98
CA ARG A 104 9.76 6.84 -5.25
C ARG A 104 9.68 5.41 -4.71
N LYS A 105 9.57 4.42 -5.60
CA LYS A 105 9.52 2.98 -5.29
C LYS A 105 8.41 2.56 -4.32
N LYS A 106 7.34 3.35 -4.19
CA LYS A 106 6.20 3.01 -3.34
C LYS A 106 4.98 2.70 -4.18
N TYR A 107 4.44 1.52 -3.99
CA TYR A 107 3.30 0.98 -4.72
C TYR A 107 2.23 0.54 -3.74
N VAL A 108 0.97 0.72 -4.10
CA VAL A 108 -0.20 0.30 -3.32
C VAL A 108 -1.25 -0.26 -4.25
N LEU A 109 -2.20 -1.02 -3.72
CA LEU A 109 -3.37 -1.41 -4.49
C LEU A 109 -4.23 -0.20 -4.80
N ALA A 110 -4.92 -0.22 -5.94
CA ALA A 110 -5.76 0.88 -6.39
C ALA A 110 -6.89 1.19 -5.38
N ARG A 111 -7.21 2.48 -5.22
CA ARG A 111 -8.25 2.97 -4.31
C ARG A 111 -9.60 2.26 -4.48
N SER A 112 -9.97 1.97 -5.72
CA SER A 112 -11.22 1.27 -6.05
C SER A 112 -11.31 -0.14 -5.46
N LEU A 113 -10.17 -0.81 -5.22
CA LEU A 113 -10.12 -2.13 -4.58
C LEU A 113 -10.34 -2.01 -3.07
N TYR A 114 -9.75 -1.00 -2.42
CA TYR A 114 -10.02 -0.73 -1.00
C TYR A 114 -11.47 -0.29 -0.74
N ALA A 115 -12.11 0.38 -1.67
CA ALA A 115 -13.53 0.75 -1.55
C ALA A 115 -14.43 -0.49 -1.42
N ALA A 116 -14.09 -1.59 -2.06
CA ALA A 116 -14.83 -2.86 -1.97
C ALA A 116 -14.76 -3.51 -0.57
N THR A 117 -13.75 -3.16 0.24
CA THR A 117 -13.55 -3.71 1.58
C THR A 117 -14.11 -2.85 2.70
N GLY A 118 -14.68 -1.67 2.39
CA GLY A 118 -15.01 -0.65 3.39
C GLY A 118 -13.80 0.00 4.06
N LYS A 119 -12.58 -0.35 3.62
CA LYS A 119 -11.30 0.11 4.20
C LYS A 119 -10.69 1.28 3.40
N THR A 120 -11.50 2.17 2.82
CA THR A 120 -11.01 3.36 2.07
C THR A 120 -10.03 4.21 2.88
N GLY A 121 -10.22 4.29 4.20
CA GLY A 121 -9.30 4.96 5.10
C GLY A 121 -7.90 4.33 5.14
N VAL A 122 -7.74 3.05 4.79
CA VAL A 122 -6.43 2.39 4.71
C VAL A 122 -5.68 2.88 3.46
N HIS A 123 -6.35 2.93 2.30
CA HIS A 123 -5.77 3.50 1.09
C HIS A 123 -5.35 4.97 1.31
N THR A 124 -6.26 5.78 1.86
CA THR A 124 -5.98 7.19 2.16
C THR A 124 -4.79 7.37 3.11
N ARG A 125 -4.63 6.50 4.12
CA ARG A 125 -3.44 6.51 5.01
C ARG A 125 -2.15 6.11 4.28
N ARG A 126 -2.22 5.23 3.28
CA ARG A 126 -1.05 4.74 2.53
C ARG A 126 -0.58 5.73 1.46
N VAL A 127 -1.52 6.29 0.74
CA VAL A 127 -1.28 7.25 -0.37
C VAL A 127 -1.06 8.66 0.17
N GLY A 128 -1.67 8.96 1.31
CA GLY A 128 -1.94 10.31 1.75
C GLY A 128 -3.21 10.83 1.07
N LEU A 129 -3.73 11.93 1.59
CA LEU A 129 -4.79 12.69 0.94
C LEU A 129 -4.21 13.38 -0.30
N ASP A 130 -5.08 13.84 -1.21
CA ASP A 130 -4.62 14.68 -2.32
C ASP A 130 -3.87 15.92 -1.79
N ARG A 131 -3.07 16.54 -2.66
CA ARG A 131 -2.15 17.62 -2.26
C ARG A 131 -2.86 18.80 -1.63
N ASP A 132 -4.04 19.14 -2.11
CA ASP A 132 -4.81 20.29 -1.61
C ASP A 132 -5.46 19.97 -0.27
N THR A 133 -6.04 18.78 -0.12
CA THR A 133 -6.56 18.32 1.18
C THR A 133 -5.47 18.20 2.23
N ASN A 134 -4.26 17.73 1.86
CA ASN A 134 -3.12 17.73 2.77
C ASN A 134 -2.75 19.15 3.23
N LYS A 135 -2.73 20.13 2.32
CA LYS A 135 -2.50 21.55 2.66
C LYS A 135 -3.57 22.11 3.59
N GLU A 136 -4.83 21.77 3.34
CA GLU A 136 -5.95 22.21 4.18
C GLU A 136 -5.87 21.63 5.60
N LEU A 137 -5.50 20.35 5.75
CA LEU A 137 -5.31 19.73 7.06
C LEU A 137 -4.18 20.39 7.84
N LEU A 138 -3.04 20.62 7.19
CA LEU A 138 -1.92 21.35 7.81
C LEU A 138 -2.34 22.77 8.23
N LEU A 139 -3.01 23.50 7.35
CA LEU A 139 -3.50 24.84 7.60
C LEU A 139 -4.51 24.89 8.76
N LYS A 140 -5.45 23.95 8.78
CA LYS A 140 -6.44 23.82 9.87
C LYS A 140 -5.75 23.58 11.20
N HIS A 141 -4.78 22.67 11.26
CA HIS A 141 -4.02 22.40 12.48
C HIS A 141 -3.23 23.61 12.96
N ILE A 142 -2.56 24.33 12.04
CA ILE A 142 -1.81 25.55 12.37
C ILE A 142 -2.74 26.64 12.90
N ARG A 143 -3.94 26.81 12.30
CA ARG A 143 -4.94 27.79 12.78
C ARG A 143 -5.43 27.47 14.18
N GLN A 144 -5.64 26.20 14.51
CA GLN A 144 -6.06 25.76 15.85
C GLN A 144 -4.99 26.05 16.91
N ASN A 145 -3.71 26.07 16.54
CA ASN A 145 -2.57 26.30 17.43
C ASN A 145 -1.90 27.65 17.19
N ASN A 146 -2.60 28.64 16.62
CA ASN A 146 -2.01 29.87 16.14
C ASN A 146 -1.45 30.78 17.26
N GLU A 147 -1.94 30.63 18.49
CA GLU A 147 -1.43 31.38 19.65
C GLU A 147 -0.02 30.97 20.07
N VAL A 148 0.28 29.69 20.00
CA VAL A 148 1.56 29.11 20.45
C VAL A 148 2.51 28.86 19.26
N GLY A 149 1.94 28.72 18.06
CA GLY A 149 2.62 28.32 16.85
C GLY A 149 2.94 26.80 16.82
N THR A 150 2.91 26.22 15.64
CA THR A 150 3.05 24.78 15.44
C THR A 150 4.48 24.40 15.05
N PRO A 151 5.19 23.57 15.85
CA PRO A 151 6.51 23.08 15.47
C PRO A 151 6.41 22.06 14.33
N PHE A 152 7.47 21.93 13.52
CA PHE A 152 7.47 21.04 12.36
C PHE A 152 7.21 19.56 12.72
N LYS A 153 7.64 19.14 13.91
CA LYS A 153 7.43 17.76 14.41
C LYS A 153 5.94 17.42 14.55
N GLU A 154 5.11 18.36 14.97
CA GLU A 154 3.66 18.17 15.04
C GLU A 154 3.03 18.05 13.65
N LEU A 155 3.50 18.85 12.67
CA LEU A 155 3.02 18.73 11.29
C LEU A 155 3.28 17.35 10.69
N GLN A 156 4.36 16.69 11.10
CA GLN A 156 4.62 15.29 10.71
C GLN A 156 3.61 14.30 11.33
N GLN A 157 3.09 14.61 12.52
CA GLN A 157 2.07 13.78 13.16
C GLN A 157 0.68 13.98 12.53
N VAL A 158 0.40 15.16 11.99
CA VAL A 158 -0.85 15.44 11.25
C VAL A 158 -0.94 14.60 9.97
N LEU A 159 0.18 14.41 9.28
CA LEU A 159 0.26 13.67 8.02
C LEU A 159 1.29 12.53 8.11
N PRO A 160 1.02 11.47 8.87
CA PRO A 160 1.98 10.40 9.11
C PRO A 160 2.30 9.58 7.84
N GLY A 161 1.45 9.65 6.82
CA GLY A 161 1.68 9.02 5.52
C GLY A 161 2.68 9.73 4.62
N LEU A 162 3.05 10.98 4.95
CA LEU A 162 4.00 11.78 4.17
C LEU A 162 5.38 11.81 4.84
N ASN A 163 6.42 11.79 4.01
CA ASN A 163 7.79 11.99 4.50
C ASN A 163 8.07 13.47 4.78
N ARG A 164 9.17 13.72 5.50
CA ARG A 164 9.58 15.07 5.92
C ARG A 164 9.68 16.05 4.73
N ASN A 165 10.26 15.63 3.61
CA ASN A 165 10.44 16.50 2.44
C ASN A 165 9.11 16.86 1.79
N GLN A 166 8.18 15.91 1.70
CA GLN A 166 6.83 16.15 1.17
C GLN A 166 6.07 17.18 2.01
N ILE A 167 6.16 17.09 3.35
CA ILE A 167 5.52 18.07 4.25
C ILE A 167 6.20 19.44 4.11
N GLN A 168 7.54 19.48 4.00
CA GLN A 168 8.25 20.73 3.76
C GLN A 168 7.82 21.40 2.45
N ASP A 169 7.59 20.66 1.39
CA ASP A 169 7.15 21.20 0.11
C ASP A 169 5.72 21.73 0.18
N LEU A 170 4.80 21.04 0.89
CA LEU A 170 3.47 21.57 1.18
C LEU A 170 3.52 22.87 1.98
N MET A 171 4.39 22.94 2.99
CA MET A 171 4.57 24.16 3.80
C MET A 171 5.17 25.31 3.01
N LYS A 172 6.11 25.05 2.09
CA LYS A 172 6.62 26.07 1.15
C LYS A 172 5.50 26.63 0.25
N GLU A 173 4.63 25.75 -0.26
CA GLU A 173 3.48 26.20 -1.06
C GLU A 173 2.49 27.04 -0.26
N LEU A 174 2.14 26.62 0.96
CA LEU A 174 1.29 27.38 1.86
C LEU A 174 1.90 28.76 2.19
N LYS A 175 3.23 28.80 2.40
CA LYS A 175 3.96 30.07 2.62
C LYS A 175 3.96 30.94 1.38
N LYS A 176 4.23 30.37 0.19
CA LYS A 176 4.18 31.07 -1.09
C LYS A 176 2.77 31.61 -1.40
N GLY A 177 1.74 30.87 -1.02
CA GLY A 177 0.34 31.27 -1.12
C GLY A 177 -0.13 32.28 -0.06
N GLY A 178 0.76 32.77 0.80
CA GLY A 178 0.43 33.74 1.84
C GLY A 178 -0.51 33.23 2.94
N LYS A 179 -0.62 31.90 3.11
CA LYS A 179 -1.53 31.29 4.10
C LYS A 179 -0.88 31.01 5.44
N VAL A 180 0.45 30.89 5.47
CA VAL A 180 1.25 30.66 6.68
C VAL A 180 2.57 31.40 6.64
N PHE A 181 3.13 31.68 7.81
CA PHE A 181 4.49 32.18 7.96
C PHE A 181 5.23 31.38 9.03
N CYS A 182 6.55 31.50 9.04
CA CYS A 182 7.39 30.77 9.97
C CYS A 182 8.25 31.77 10.77
N GLU A 183 8.23 31.67 12.08
CA GLU A 183 9.08 32.41 13.02
C GLU A 183 10.15 31.49 13.61
N GLY A 184 11.32 32.04 13.86
CA GLY A 184 12.46 31.30 14.39
C GLY A 184 13.29 30.58 13.32
N ARG A 185 14.37 29.97 13.79
CA ARG A 185 15.32 29.23 12.94
C ARG A 185 15.54 27.81 13.49
N THR A 186 15.84 26.89 12.62
CA THR A 186 16.19 25.49 12.94
C THR A 186 15.09 24.73 13.70
N SER A 187 15.41 24.08 14.80
CA SER A 187 14.47 23.26 15.61
C SER A 187 13.46 24.10 16.41
N ALA A 188 13.74 25.35 16.66
CA ALA A 188 12.85 26.31 17.37
C ALA A 188 11.83 26.98 16.43
N ALA A 189 11.89 26.71 15.12
CA ALA A 189 10.98 27.30 14.14
C ALA A 189 9.53 26.86 14.38
N ARG A 190 8.62 27.84 14.39
CA ARG A 190 7.18 27.62 14.56
C ARG A 190 6.42 28.24 13.40
N TRP A 191 5.35 27.58 13.02
CA TRP A 191 4.47 27.98 11.93
C TRP A 191 3.19 28.59 12.47
N PHE A 192 2.79 29.68 11.85
CA PHE A 192 1.58 30.45 12.18
C PHE A 192 0.74 30.63 10.92
N ALA A 193 -0.57 30.67 11.09
CA ALA A 193 -1.48 31.00 10.00
C ALA A 193 -1.60 32.53 9.86
N ILE A 194 -1.71 32.96 8.60
CA ILE A 194 -2.07 34.36 8.28
C ILE A 194 -3.60 34.34 8.14
N ASN A 195 -4.24 35.24 8.89
CA ASN A 195 -5.70 35.46 8.83
C ASN A 195 -6.11 36.19 7.57
#